data_8a659786303e90bb6e64b4001552a947
#
_entry.id   8a659786303e90bb6e64b4001552a947
#
_cell.length_a   1.000
_cell.length_b   1.000
_cell.length_c   1.000
_cell.angle_alpha   90.00
_cell.angle_beta   90.00
_cell.angle_gamma   90.00
#
_symmetry.space_group_name_H-M   'P 1'
#
loop_
_entity.id
_entity.type
_entity.pdbx_description
1 polymer ?
#
loop_
_entity_poly.entity_id
_entity_poly.type
_entity_poly.pdbx_seq_one_letter_code
_entity_poly.pdbx_strand_id
1 'polypeptide(L)'
;VKTSYGWHIIKLMETKPLPPFESMQAELKQRVQKDSRSDLSRSSMIAKIKSKYNFKDYPKSRTDFMKAVDSSLAQGTWTADKAKGMNAMMFNLNGADHSQQEFATYVNDHQSRRGNTMPLEAMVNNFFNEWVNETCLSLEESKLDSLYPDFRNLMQEYRDGILLFELTDKKVWSKAVKDTSGLKEFYEKNKTKYMWPDRIDASIYTCANADVAKEVHKLMKKIDDVDTLMAKVNVTSQLNLQVRSGKYPHGENEIIDQIQWKSGMTPDINKNGQVSFVIVNSIMPAQPKSIEEAKGLITADYQSALEKEWIAQLRAKYPLQVNRPVVESVYIG
;
A
#
# COMPACT_ATOMS: atom_id res chain seq x y z
N VAL A 1 -5.09 52.89 -8.64
CA VAL A 1 -6.41 52.51 -8.12
C VAL A 1 -6.53 52.99 -6.69
N LYS A 2 -7.69 53.56 -6.35
CA LYS A 2 -7.99 53.97 -4.95
C LYS A 2 -8.85 52.87 -4.29
N THR A 3 -8.45 52.42 -3.14
CA THR A 3 -9.22 51.49 -2.30
C THR A 3 -9.44 52.13 -0.90
N SER A 4 -10.16 51.44 -0.01
CA SER A 4 -10.32 51.85 1.39
C SER A 4 -9.00 51.93 2.17
N TYR A 5 -7.93 51.30 1.68
CA TYR A 5 -6.61 51.28 2.27
C TYR A 5 -5.65 52.34 1.70
N GLY A 6 -6.10 53.14 0.71
CA GLY A 6 -5.32 54.21 0.10
C GLY A 6 -5.16 54.10 -1.42
N TRP A 7 -4.14 54.80 -1.97
CA TRP A 7 -3.83 54.78 -3.36
C TRP A 7 -2.82 53.64 -3.70
N HIS A 8 -3.12 52.84 -4.70
CA HIS A 8 -2.28 51.74 -5.19
C HIS A 8 -1.84 51.98 -6.63
N ILE A 9 -0.55 51.78 -6.90
CA ILE A 9 0.02 51.77 -8.25
C ILE A 9 0.16 50.33 -8.65
N ILE A 10 -0.57 49.90 -9.69
CA ILE A 10 -0.58 48.51 -10.18
C ILE A 10 0.11 48.48 -11.54
N LYS A 11 1.12 47.65 -11.68
CA LYS A 11 1.77 47.29 -12.95
C LYS A 11 1.47 45.86 -13.32
N LEU A 12 0.84 45.64 -14.45
CA LEU A 12 0.65 44.30 -14.99
C LEU A 12 2.01 43.77 -15.44
N MET A 13 2.48 42.71 -14.80
CA MET A 13 3.78 42.08 -15.10
C MET A 13 3.65 40.93 -16.09
N GLU A 14 2.58 40.14 -15.97
CA GLU A 14 2.37 38.94 -16.76
C GLU A 14 0.87 38.61 -16.84
N THR A 15 0.44 38.10 -17.96
CA THR A 15 -0.91 37.50 -18.15
C THR A 15 -0.75 36.00 -18.38
N LYS A 16 -1.25 35.19 -17.47
CA LYS A 16 -1.24 33.73 -17.61
C LYS A 16 -2.57 33.25 -18.19
N PRO A 17 -2.54 32.44 -19.26
CA PRO A 17 -3.75 31.81 -19.75
C PRO A 17 -4.35 30.87 -18.69
N LEU A 18 -5.67 30.64 -18.77
CA LEU A 18 -6.30 29.64 -17.92
C LEU A 18 -5.69 28.26 -18.20
N PRO A 19 -5.32 27.51 -17.17
CA PRO A 19 -4.85 26.15 -17.35
C PRO A 19 -5.93 25.26 -18.00
N PRO A 20 -5.54 24.16 -18.68
CA PRO A 20 -6.50 23.20 -19.22
C PRO A 20 -7.42 22.65 -18.14
N PHE A 21 -8.68 22.31 -18.51
CA PHE A 21 -9.69 21.80 -17.58
C PHE A 21 -9.19 20.60 -16.76
N GLU A 22 -8.44 19.69 -17.39
CA GLU A 22 -7.91 18.48 -16.77
C GLU A 22 -7.00 18.81 -15.58
N SER A 23 -6.18 19.85 -15.68
CA SER A 23 -5.30 20.29 -14.60
C SER A 23 -6.02 21.04 -13.48
N MET A 24 -7.21 21.61 -13.77
CA MET A 24 -8.02 22.37 -12.82
C MET A 24 -9.13 21.52 -12.18
N GLN A 25 -9.38 20.32 -12.64
CA GLN A 25 -10.53 19.51 -12.26
C GLN A 25 -10.64 19.30 -10.73
N ALA A 26 -9.53 19.02 -10.06
CA ALA A 26 -9.51 18.83 -8.61
C ALA A 26 -9.88 20.12 -7.85
N GLU A 27 -9.33 21.26 -8.28
CA GLU A 27 -9.60 22.56 -7.68
C GLU A 27 -11.05 23.00 -7.94
N LEU A 28 -11.52 22.84 -9.16
CA LEU A 28 -12.92 23.14 -9.53
C LEU A 28 -13.90 22.29 -8.75
N LYS A 29 -13.61 21.00 -8.57
CA LYS A 29 -14.43 20.10 -7.74
C LYS A 29 -14.52 20.61 -6.29
N GLN A 30 -13.42 21.03 -5.69
CA GLN A 30 -13.44 21.62 -4.35
C GLN A 30 -14.21 22.93 -4.27
N ARG A 31 -14.11 23.80 -5.29
CA ARG A 31 -14.86 25.05 -5.37
C ARG A 31 -16.36 24.79 -5.48
N VAL A 32 -16.76 23.83 -6.33
CA VAL A 32 -18.18 23.44 -6.47
C VAL A 32 -18.72 22.85 -5.18
N GLN A 33 -17.96 22.05 -4.47
CA GLN A 33 -18.37 21.48 -3.17
C GLN A 33 -18.58 22.53 -2.08
N LYS A 34 -17.87 23.68 -2.17
CA LYS A 34 -18.01 24.81 -1.22
C LYS A 34 -18.98 25.89 -1.71
N ASP A 35 -19.57 25.70 -2.87
CA ASP A 35 -20.54 26.67 -3.44
C ASP A 35 -21.91 26.50 -2.78
N SER A 36 -22.61 27.62 -2.58
CA SER A 36 -23.96 27.64 -2.00
C SER A 36 -24.97 26.76 -2.74
N ARG A 37 -24.72 26.45 -4.02
CA ARG A 37 -25.55 25.51 -4.80
C ARG A 37 -25.45 24.08 -4.31
N SER A 38 -24.31 23.67 -3.74
CA SER A 38 -24.14 22.37 -3.12
C SER A 38 -24.97 22.26 -1.85
N ASP A 39 -25.10 23.34 -1.07
CA ASP A 39 -25.97 23.42 0.11
C ASP A 39 -27.47 23.31 -0.26
N LEU A 40 -27.86 23.91 -1.36
CA LEU A 40 -29.23 23.78 -1.89
C LEU A 40 -29.53 22.33 -2.31
N SER A 41 -28.60 21.68 -2.97
CA SER A 41 -28.72 20.26 -3.36
C SER A 41 -28.86 19.36 -2.13
N ARG A 42 -28.00 19.56 -1.12
CA ARG A 42 -28.03 18.82 0.15
C ARG A 42 -29.34 19.05 0.89
N SER A 43 -29.79 20.29 0.99
CA SER A 43 -31.03 20.66 1.65
C SER A 43 -32.26 20.05 0.95
N SER A 44 -32.28 20.05 -0.38
CA SER A 44 -33.32 19.41 -1.17
C SER A 44 -33.34 17.88 -0.95
N MET A 45 -32.19 17.23 -0.90
CA MET A 45 -32.10 15.82 -0.61
C MET A 45 -32.62 15.47 0.80
N ILE A 46 -32.23 16.25 1.81
CA ILE A 46 -32.71 16.07 3.19
C ILE A 46 -34.21 16.28 3.30
N ALA A 47 -34.75 17.28 2.60
CA ALA A 47 -36.20 17.50 2.56
C ALA A 47 -36.96 16.29 1.97
N LYS A 48 -36.42 15.68 0.91
CA LYS A 48 -36.99 14.45 0.33
C LYS A 48 -36.92 13.27 1.32
N ILE A 49 -35.80 13.09 2.03
CA ILE A 49 -35.62 12.06 3.04
C ILE A 49 -36.64 12.26 4.18
N LYS A 50 -36.76 13.48 4.70
CA LYS A 50 -37.76 13.83 5.75
C LYS A 50 -39.19 13.48 5.32
N SER A 51 -39.58 13.81 4.08
CA SER A 51 -40.85 13.45 3.53
C SER A 51 -41.05 11.96 3.35
N LYS A 52 -40.05 11.26 2.80
CA LYS A 52 -40.07 9.80 2.56
C LYS A 52 -40.23 8.99 3.84
N TYR A 53 -39.62 9.45 4.93
CA TYR A 53 -39.58 8.72 6.21
C TYR A 53 -40.46 9.36 7.31
N ASN A 54 -41.43 10.17 6.94
CA ASN A 54 -42.42 10.76 7.85
C ASN A 54 -41.79 11.46 9.06
N PHE A 55 -40.82 12.36 8.80
CA PHE A 55 -40.16 13.14 9.86
C PHE A 55 -41.23 13.98 10.64
N LYS A 56 -41.12 13.94 11.97
CA LYS A 56 -41.94 14.75 12.88
C LYS A 56 -41.05 15.49 13.84
N ASP A 57 -41.14 16.81 13.90
CA ASP A 57 -40.43 17.69 14.84
C ASP A 57 -41.29 17.95 16.08
N TYR A 58 -40.66 18.03 17.25
CA TYR A 58 -41.27 18.39 18.52
C TYR A 58 -40.64 19.68 19.09
N PRO A 59 -40.99 20.88 18.59
CA PRO A 59 -40.32 22.14 18.97
C PRO A 59 -40.39 22.45 20.45
N LYS A 60 -41.46 22.02 21.17
CA LYS A 60 -41.59 22.19 22.61
C LYS A 60 -40.47 21.54 23.37
N SER A 61 -40.09 20.32 23.00
CA SER A 61 -38.96 19.60 23.64
C SER A 61 -37.63 20.31 23.44
N ARG A 62 -37.44 20.96 22.27
CA ARG A 62 -36.25 21.79 22.00
C ARG A 62 -36.25 23.04 22.89
N THR A 63 -37.38 23.71 23.05
CA THR A 63 -37.54 24.85 23.98
C THR A 63 -37.28 24.41 25.42
N ASP A 64 -37.77 23.25 25.84
CA ASP A 64 -37.53 22.72 27.17
C ASP A 64 -36.03 22.38 27.41
N PHE A 65 -35.33 21.88 26.38
CA PHE A 65 -33.89 21.58 26.43
C PHE A 65 -33.02 22.82 26.74
N MET A 66 -33.49 24.00 26.35
CA MET A 66 -32.80 25.28 26.68
C MET A 66 -32.62 25.48 28.19
N LYS A 67 -33.43 24.83 29.05
CA LYS A 67 -33.26 24.90 30.50
C LYS A 67 -31.98 24.25 31.01
N ALA A 68 -31.40 23.33 30.25
CA ALA A 68 -30.14 22.67 30.56
C ALA A 68 -28.91 23.36 29.91
N VAL A 69 -29.13 24.41 29.12
CA VAL A 69 -28.08 25.11 28.35
C VAL A 69 -27.65 26.39 29.07
N ASP A 70 -26.37 26.59 29.21
CA ASP A 70 -25.76 27.78 29.78
C ASP A 70 -24.52 28.25 28.98
N SER A 71 -23.81 29.27 29.45
CA SER A 71 -22.66 29.86 28.81
C SER A 71 -21.50 28.91 28.56
N SER A 72 -21.44 27.75 29.25
CA SER A 72 -20.41 26.75 29.02
C SER A 72 -20.50 26.12 27.61
N LEU A 73 -21.69 26.14 26.98
CA LEU A 73 -21.87 25.71 25.59
C LEU A 73 -21.10 26.64 24.64
N ALA A 74 -21.19 27.96 24.85
CA ALA A 74 -20.42 28.92 24.06
C ALA A 74 -18.90 28.79 24.26
N GLN A 75 -18.49 28.27 25.42
CA GLN A 75 -17.08 28.03 25.76
C GLN A 75 -16.57 26.66 25.31
N GLY A 76 -17.46 25.76 24.81
CA GLY A 76 -17.10 24.41 24.41
C GLY A 76 -16.79 23.47 25.58
N THR A 77 -17.36 23.74 26.75
CA THR A 77 -17.18 22.98 28.00
C THR A 77 -18.50 22.46 28.59
N TRP A 78 -19.58 22.57 27.86
CA TRP A 78 -20.89 22.03 28.27
C TRP A 78 -20.84 20.51 28.31
N THR A 79 -21.59 19.90 29.23
CA THR A 79 -21.63 18.43 29.38
C THR A 79 -23.05 17.91 29.31
N ALA A 80 -23.24 16.73 28.74
CA ALA A 80 -24.54 16.06 28.61
C ALA A 80 -25.21 15.77 29.97
N ASP A 81 -24.42 15.70 31.06
CA ASP A 81 -24.95 15.52 32.41
C ASP A 81 -25.92 16.60 32.85
N LYS A 82 -25.83 17.82 32.29
CA LYS A 82 -26.74 18.94 32.58
C LYS A 82 -28.16 18.66 32.08
N ALA A 83 -28.31 17.80 31.10
CA ALA A 83 -29.60 17.37 30.57
C ALA A 83 -30.04 15.98 31.10
N LYS A 84 -29.39 15.51 32.17
CA LYS A 84 -29.72 14.21 32.78
C LYS A 84 -31.16 14.15 33.21
N GLY A 85 -31.87 13.11 32.74
CA GLY A 85 -33.29 12.92 33.03
C GLY A 85 -34.26 13.63 32.05
N MET A 86 -33.73 14.37 31.05
CA MET A 86 -34.54 14.95 29.99
C MET A 86 -34.73 13.92 28.88
N ASN A 87 -35.92 13.28 28.84
CA ASN A 87 -36.19 12.16 27.92
C ASN A 87 -37.30 12.47 26.93
N ALA A 88 -37.76 13.73 26.82
CA ALA A 88 -38.78 14.09 25.85
C ALA A 88 -38.24 13.91 24.42
N MET A 89 -39.14 13.50 23.52
CA MET A 89 -38.81 13.33 22.10
C MET A 89 -38.53 14.68 21.44
N MET A 90 -37.39 14.78 20.76
CA MET A 90 -36.97 15.94 19.96
C MET A 90 -37.53 15.86 18.53
N PHE A 91 -37.45 14.68 17.94
CA PHE A 91 -38.06 14.36 16.65
C PHE A 91 -38.29 12.84 16.53
N ASN A 92 -39.15 12.48 15.55
CA ASN A 92 -39.29 11.08 15.12
C ASN A 92 -38.92 10.99 13.61
N LEU A 93 -38.19 9.94 13.25
CA LEU A 93 -37.81 9.65 11.87
C LEU A 93 -38.01 8.16 11.58
N ASN A 94 -38.83 7.81 10.60
CA ASN A 94 -39.14 6.43 10.22
C ASN A 94 -39.64 5.55 11.41
N GLY A 95 -40.39 6.16 12.35
CA GLY A 95 -40.87 5.47 13.54
C GLY A 95 -39.89 5.36 14.71
N ALA A 96 -38.63 5.76 14.52
CA ALA A 96 -37.66 5.85 15.59
C ALA A 96 -37.75 7.22 16.28
N ASP A 97 -37.85 7.19 17.59
CA ASP A 97 -37.91 8.39 18.42
C ASP A 97 -36.48 8.77 18.86
N HIS A 98 -36.16 10.06 18.75
CA HIS A 98 -34.91 10.64 19.13
C HIS A 98 -35.10 11.61 20.29
N SER A 99 -34.47 11.33 21.43
CA SER A 99 -34.67 11.97 22.71
C SER A 99 -33.77 13.19 22.96
N GLN A 100 -34.15 13.99 23.97
CA GLN A 100 -33.32 15.09 24.48
C GLN A 100 -31.96 14.56 25.03
N GLN A 101 -31.91 13.34 25.60
CA GLN A 101 -30.68 12.78 26.13
C GLN A 101 -29.70 12.42 24.97
N GLU A 102 -30.22 11.86 23.86
CA GLU A 102 -29.40 11.60 22.66
C GLU A 102 -28.89 12.92 22.06
N PHE A 103 -29.75 13.95 22.02
CA PHE A 103 -29.34 15.27 21.58
C PHE A 103 -28.27 15.89 22.50
N ALA A 104 -28.38 15.72 23.81
CA ALA A 104 -27.36 16.15 24.76
C ALA A 104 -26.02 15.50 24.49
N THR A 105 -26.00 14.20 24.20
CA THR A 105 -24.77 13.49 23.80
C THR A 105 -24.22 14.06 22.51
N TYR A 106 -25.06 14.27 21.51
CA TYR A 106 -24.64 14.86 20.23
C TYR A 106 -24.01 16.24 20.43
N VAL A 107 -24.62 17.13 21.19
CA VAL A 107 -24.08 18.47 21.51
C VAL A 107 -22.75 18.38 22.22
N ASN A 108 -22.63 17.49 23.23
CA ASN A 108 -21.39 17.28 23.96
C ASN A 108 -20.25 16.89 23.04
N ASP A 109 -20.49 16.01 22.08
CA ASP A 109 -19.47 15.45 21.21
C ASP A 109 -19.08 16.38 20.05
N HIS A 110 -19.98 17.28 19.63
CA HIS A 110 -19.81 18.16 18.47
C HIS A 110 -19.51 19.63 18.81
N GLN A 111 -19.59 20.02 20.10
CA GLN A 111 -19.26 21.39 20.48
C GLN A 111 -17.79 21.74 20.22
N SER A 112 -17.57 22.96 19.72
CA SER A 112 -16.22 23.44 19.48
C SER A 112 -15.57 23.95 20.77
N ARG A 113 -14.34 23.54 21.05
CA ARG A 113 -13.52 24.08 22.15
C ARG A 113 -13.07 25.54 21.92
N ARG A 114 -13.33 26.10 20.74
CA ARG A 114 -13.09 27.52 20.45
C ARG A 114 -14.36 28.28 20.82
N GLY A 115 -14.21 29.32 21.60
CA GLY A 115 -15.33 30.17 22.01
C GLY A 115 -16.20 30.60 20.81
N ASN A 116 -17.51 30.64 21.04
CA ASN A 116 -18.51 31.06 20.04
C ASN A 116 -19.27 32.27 20.59
N THR A 117 -19.48 33.29 19.75
CA THR A 117 -20.21 34.52 20.10
C THR A 117 -21.69 34.47 19.72
N MET A 118 -22.14 33.37 19.14
CA MET A 118 -23.53 33.17 18.72
C MET A 118 -24.46 33.05 19.95
N PRO A 119 -25.70 33.56 19.91
CA PRO A 119 -26.68 33.34 20.97
C PRO A 119 -26.91 31.84 21.22
N LEU A 120 -27.06 31.43 22.49
CA LEU A 120 -27.18 30.02 22.87
C LEU A 120 -28.35 29.32 22.16
N GLU A 121 -29.48 30.00 21.99
CA GLU A 121 -30.62 29.44 21.28
C GLU A 121 -30.31 29.17 19.80
N ALA A 122 -29.54 30.05 19.15
CA ALA A 122 -29.10 29.84 17.77
C ALA A 122 -28.10 28.67 17.67
N MET A 123 -27.23 28.51 18.66
CA MET A 123 -26.31 27.36 18.74
C MET A 123 -27.09 26.05 18.87
N VAL A 124 -28.06 25.98 19.78
CA VAL A 124 -28.89 24.78 19.99
C VAL A 124 -29.67 24.45 18.72
N ASN A 125 -30.24 25.43 18.04
CA ASN A 125 -30.97 25.23 16.80
C ASN A 125 -30.02 24.75 15.67
N ASN A 126 -28.80 25.24 15.60
CA ASN A 126 -27.83 24.76 14.63
C ASN A 126 -27.44 23.30 14.91
N PHE A 127 -27.09 22.95 16.14
CA PHE A 127 -26.82 21.56 16.51
C PHE A 127 -28.00 20.63 16.22
N PHE A 128 -29.23 21.08 16.52
CA PHE A 128 -30.41 20.31 16.22
C PHE A 128 -30.57 20.04 14.73
N ASN A 129 -30.40 21.08 13.90
CA ASN A 129 -30.51 20.94 12.45
C ASN A 129 -29.42 20.02 11.88
N GLU A 130 -28.18 20.14 12.37
CA GLU A 130 -27.09 19.28 11.97
C GLU A 130 -27.36 17.82 12.36
N TRP A 131 -27.77 17.57 13.59
CA TRP A 131 -28.12 16.26 14.09
C TRP A 131 -29.25 15.60 13.29
N VAL A 132 -30.35 16.35 13.01
CA VAL A 132 -31.44 15.88 12.16
C VAL A 132 -30.95 15.54 10.76
N ASN A 133 -30.08 16.38 10.18
CA ASN A 133 -29.57 16.18 8.84
C ASN A 133 -28.66 14.94 8.78
N GLU A 134 -27.80 14.74 9.75
CA GLU A 134 -26.93 13.56 9.86
C GLU A 134 -27.74 12.29 10.07
N THR A 135 -28.76 12.34 10.95
CA THR A 135 -29.67 11.20 11.17
C THR A 135 -30.44 10.83 9.91
N CYS A 136 -30.93 11.82 9.15
CA CYS A 136 -31.60 11.59 7.87
C CYS A 136 -30.66 10.90 6.86
N LEU A 137 -29.44 11.39 6.72
CA LEU A 137 -28.46 10.81 5.80
C LEU A 137 -28.06 9.40 6.22
N SER A 138 -27.76 9.19 7.51
CA SER A 138 -27.41 7.88 8.05
C SER A 138 -28.53 6.84 7.85
N LEU A 139 -29.78 7.23 8.01
CA LEU A 139 -30.93 6.36 7.72
C LEU A 139 -30.98 5.98 6.24
N GLU A 140 -30.83 6.93 5.33
CA GLU A 140 -30.84 6.65 3.88
C GLU A 140 -29.66 5.76 3.50
N GLU A 141 -28.44 6.05 4.01
CA GLU A 141 -27.26 5.25 3.82
C GLU A 141 -27.43 3.81 4.31
N SER A 142 -28.04 3.60 5.48
CA SER A 142 -28.31 2.26 6.02
C SER A 142 -29.25 1.41 5.17
N LYS A 143 -29.98 2.05 4.25
CA LYS A 143 -30.94 1.39 3.36
C LYS A 143 -30.44 1.24 1.92
N LEU A 144 -29.23 1.72 1.61
CA LEU A 144 -28.69 1.67 0.25
C LEU A 144 -28.67 0.24 -0.31
N ASP A 145 -28.29 -0.73 0.51
CA ASP A 145 -28.24 -2.16 0.12
C ASP A 145 -29.61 -2.69 -0.31
N SER A 146 -30.69 -2.22 0.34
CA SER A 146 -32.04 -2.68 0.05
C SER A 146 -32.69 -1.90 -1.11
N LEU A 147 -32.34 -0.62 -1.27
CA LEU A 147 -32.93 0.28 -2.27
C LEU A 147 -32.25 0.17 -3.63
N TYR A 148 -30.95 -0.11 -3.65
CA TYR A 148 -30.14 -0.07 -4.87
C TYR A 148 -29.40 -1.41 -5.07
N PRO A 149 -29.92 -2.32 -5.92
CA PRO A 149 -29.31 -3.61 -6.19
C PRO A 149 -27.84 -3.52 -6.64
N ASP A 150 -27.52 -2.53 -7.47
CA ASP A 150 -26.16 -2.33 -7.99
C ASP A 150 -25.17 -1.98 -6.86
N PHE A 151 -25.60 -1.12 -5.92
CA PHE A 151 -24.80 -0.79 -4.73
C PHE A 151 -24.58 -2.04 -3.85
N ARG A 152 -25.64 -2.79 -3.59
CA ARG A 152 -25.56 -4.05 -2.83
C ARG A 152 -24.58 -5.04 -3.48
N ASN A 153 -24.70 -5.22 -4.81
CA ASN A 153 -23.81 -6.14 -5.53
C ASN A 153 -22.36 -5.68 -5.45
N LEU A 154 -22.11 -4.37 -5.60
CA LEU A 154 -20.77 -3.79 -5.45
C LEU A 154 -20.21 -3.98 -4.04
N MET A 155 -21.01 -3.73 -3.01
CA MET A 155 -20.59 -3.94 -1.61
C MET A 155 -20.33 -5.41 -1.29
N GLN A 156 -21.13 -6.32 -1.87
CA GLN A 156 -20.91 -7.76 -1.79
C GLN A 156 -19.56 -8.13 -2.43
N GLU A 157 -19.28 -7.64 -3.63
CA GLU A 157 -18.03 -7.88 -4.33
C GLU A 157 -16.80 -7.41 -3.53
N TYR A 158 -16.87 -6.19 -2.95
CA TYR A 158 -15.82 -5.69 -2.07
C TYR A 158 -15.62 -6.57 -0.83
N ARG A 159 -16.71 -6.96 -0.18
CA ARG A 159 -16.66 -7.84 1.00
C ARG A 159 -16.03 -9.18 0.67
N ASP A 160 -16.50 -9.80 -0.42
CA ASP A 160 -16.00 -11.11 -0.87
C ASP A 160 -14.52 -11.00 -1.29
N GLY A 161 -14.13 -9.91 -1.94
CA GLY A 161 -12.75 -9.63 -2.31
C GLY A 161 -11.83 -9.51 -1.08
N ILE A 162 -12.24 -8.76 -0.06
CA ILE A 162 -11.47 -8.62 1.19
C ILE A 162 -11.34 -9.96 1.92
N LEU A 163 -12.43 -10.72 2.03
CA LEU A 163 -12.42 -12.04 2.66
C LEU A 163 -11.54 -13.03 1.91
N LEU A 164 -11.63 -13.02 0.57
CA LEU A 164 -10.80 -13.87 -0.28
C LEU A 164 -9.31 -13.51 -0.13
N PHE A 165 -8.98 -12.21 -0.15
CA PHE A 165 -7.61 -11.74 0.04
C PHE A 165 -7.04 -12.22 1.38
N GLU A 166 -7.77 -11.99 2.50
CA GLU A 166 -7.30 -12.38 3.82
C GLU A 166 -7.17 -13.90 3.96
N LEU A 167 -8.11 -14.63 3.38
CA LEU A 167 -8.06 -16.09 3.40
C LEU A 167 -6.88 -16.62 2.58
N THR A 168 -6.62 -16.04 1.41
CA THR A 168 -5.49 -16.38 0.54
C THR A 168 -4.17 -16.05 1.23
N ASP A 169 -4.07 -14.89 1.88
CA ASP A 169 -2.89 -14.52 2.65
C ASP A 169 -2.59 -15.55 3.75
N LYS A 170 -3.60 -15.90 4.55
CA LYS A 170 -3.45 -16.87 5.63
C LYS A 170 -3.12 -18.28 5.15
N LYS A 171 -3.76 -18.74 4.07
CA LYS A 171 -3.64 -20.12 3.60
C LYS A 171 -2.43 -20.35 2.69
N VAL A 172 -1.98 -19.30 2.00
CA VAL A 172 -0.95 -19.39 0.96
C VAL A 172 0.23 -18.47 1.26
N TRP A 173 0.04 -17.16 1.17
CA TRP A 173 1.17 -16.22 1.15
C TRP A 173 1.91 -16.13 2.48
N SER A 174 1.22 -15.74 3.54
CA SER A 174 1.81 -15.69 4.89
C SER A 174 2.26 -17.08 5.37
N LYS A 175 1.54 -18.13 5.00
CA LYS A 175 1.92 -19.50 5.33
C LYS A 175 3.24 -19.87 4.64
N ALA A 176 3.40 -19.60 3.35
CA ALA A 176 4.63 -19.93 2.61
C ALA A 176 5.89 -19.26 3.20
N VAL A 177 5.74 -18.10 3.83
CA VAL A 177 6.85 -17.35 4.47
C VAL A 177 7.10 -17.81 5.91
N LYS A 178 6.04 -18.10 6.67
CA LYS A 178 6.14 -18.39 8.11
C LYS A 178 6.34 -19.88 8.44
N ASP A 179 5.87 -20.76 7.57
CA ASP A 179 5.99 -22.22 7.76
C ASP A 179 7.37 -22.73 7.33
N THR A 180 8.34 -22.52 8.18
CA THR A 180 9.72 -22.95 7.93
C THR A 180 9.88 -24.46 7.80
N SER A 181 9.07 -25.24 8.52
CA SER A 181 9.07 -26.71 8.46
C SER A 181 8.51 -27.21 7.12
N GLY A 182 7.37 -26.68 6.68
CA GLY A 182 6.79 -27.02 5.39
C GLY A 182 7.66 -26.60 4.22
N LEU A 183 8.28 -25.41 4.29
CA LEU A 183 9.25 -24.95 3.28
C LEU A 183 10.44 -25.89 3.15
N LYS A 184 10.99 -26.36 4.29
CA LYS A 184 12.11 -27.29 4.33
C LYS A 184 11.74 -28.65 3.74
N GLU A 185 10.57 -29.18 4.11
CA GLU A 185 10.04 -30.44 3.55
C GLU A 185 9.80 -30.32 2.05
N PHE A 186 9.21 -29.22 1.59
CA PHE A 186 9.01 -28.93 0.18
C PHE A 186 10.34 -28.89 -0.59
N TYR A 187 11.34 -28.21 -0.04
CA TYR A 187 12.68 -28.16 -0.63
C TYR A 187 13.30 -29.56 -0.77
N GLU A 188 13.29 -30.37 0.29
CA GLU A 188 13.88 -31.72 0.23
C GLU A 188 13.25 -32.61 -0.85
N LYS A 189 11.93 -32.47 -1.05
CA LYS A 189 11.21 -33.19 -2.13
C LYS A 189 11.51 -32.66 -3.54
N ASN A 190 11.96 -31.41 -3.65
CA ASN A 190 12.15 -30.71 -4.92
C ASN A 190 13.56 -30.21 -5.18
N LYS A 191 14.55 -30.56 -4.35
CA LYS A 191 15.90 -30.00 -4.39
C LYS A 191 16.63 -30.15 -5.72
N THR A 192 16.28 -31.15 -6.51
CA THR A 192 16.81 -31.34 -7.87
C THR A 192 16.37 -30.27 -8.87
N LYS A 193 15.37 -29.44 -8.53
CA LYS A 193 14.96 -28.29 -9.34
C LYS A 193 15.86 -27.07 -9.07
N TYR A 194 16.52 -27.03 -7.93
CA TYR A 194 17.31 -25.87 -7.47
C TYR A 194 18.79 -26.22 -7.50
N MET A 195 19.32 -26.46 -8.69
CA MET A 195 20.72 -26.89 -8.87
C MET A 195 21.62 -25.72 -9.22
N TRP A 196 22.79 -25.73 -8.66
CA TRP A 196 23.92 -25.02 -9.27
C TRP A 196 24.49 -25.90 -10.39
N PRO A 197 24.81 -25.34 -11.55
CA PRO A 197 25.62 -26.06 -12.54
C PRO A 197 27.02 -26.31 -12.01
N ASP A 198 27.84 -27.04 -12.77
CA ASP A 198 29.29 -27.12 -12.51
C ASP A 198 29.88 -25.72 -12.44
N ARG A 199 30.72 -25.48 -11.44
CA ARG A 199 31.35 -24.17 -11.18
C ARG A 199 32.81 -24.37 -10.79
N ILE A 200 33.63 -23.34 -10.98
CA ILE A 200 34.94 -23.27 -10.35
C ILE A 200 34.99 -22.20 -9.27
N ASP A 201 35.61 -22.49 -8.18
CA ASP A 201 36.04 -21.48 -7.21
C ASP A 201 37.41 -20.98 -7.71
N ALA A 202 37.47 -19.69 -8.08
CA ALA A 202 38.64 -19.14 -8.73
C ALA A 202 38.83 -17.65 -8.41
N SER A 203 40.09 -17.23 -8.52
CA SER A 203 40.48 -15.82 -8.43
C SER A 203 41.04 -15.37 -9.78
N ILE A 204 40.42 -14.35 -10.36
CA ILE A 204 40.83 -13.76 -11.63
C ILE A 204 41.72 -12.57 -11.31
N TYR A 205 42.97 -12.63 -11.78
CA TYR A 205 43.95 -11.56 -11.69
C TYR A 205 44.00 -10.82 -13.02
N THR A 206 43.79 -9.51 -13.02
CA THR A 206 43.87 -8.66 -14.21
C THR A 206 44.93 -7.61 -13.98
N CYS A 207 45.98 -7.66 -14.76
CA CYS A 207 47.11 -6.75 -14.77
C CYS A 207 47.02 -5.72 -15.89
N ALA A 208 47.39 -4.48 -15.63
CA ALA A 208 47.31 -3.37 -16.58
C ALA A 208 48.10 -3.62 -17.87
N ASN A 209 49.21 -4.37 -17.78
CA ASN A 209 50.08 -4.73 -18.90
C ASN A 209 50.98 -5.94 -18.57
N ALA A 210 51.77 -6.39 -19.54
CA ALA A 210 52.65 -7.54 -19.41
C ALA A 210 53.79 -7.37 -18.38
N ASP A 211 54.26 -6.15 -18.17
CA ASP A 211 55.33 -5.91 -17.20
C ASP A 211 54.79 -5.99 -15.78
N VAL A 212 53.59 -5.47 -15.51
CA VAL A 212 52.91 -5.66 -14.23
C VAL A 212 52.61 -7.13 -13.99
N ALA A 213 52.19 -7.90 -15.00
CA ALA A 213 51.98 -9.34 -14.84
C ALA A 213 53.21 -10.09 -14.42
N LYS A 214 54.36 -9.79 -15.05
CA LYS A 214 55.68 -10.38 -14.65
C LYS A 214 56.03 -10.06 -13.20
N GLU A 215 55.79 -8.82 -12.77
CA GLU A 215 56.03 -8.40 -11.40
C GLU A 215 55.12 -9.15 -10.44
N VAL A 216 53.80 -9.25 -10.74
CA VAL A 216 52.84 -10.00 -9.94
C VAL A 216 53.24 -11.46 -9.80
N HIS A 217 53.61 -12.16 -10.89
CA HIS A 217 54.05 -13.53 -10.84
C HIS A 217 55.34 -13.72 -9.98
N LYS A 218 56.26 -12.72 -9.98
CA LYS A 218 57.46 -12.74 -9.14
C LYS A 218 57.11 -12.53 -7.66
N LEU A 219 56.20 -11.63 -7.36
CA LEU A 219 55.78 -11.33 -5.99
C LEU A 219 54.94 -12.46 -5.38
N MET A 220 54.08 -13.13 -6.15
CA MET A 220 53.26 -14.26 -5.71
C MET A 220 54.13 -15.47 -5.24
N LYS A 221 55.38 -15.58 -5.64
CA LYS A 221 56.28 -16.59 -5.09
C LYS A 221 56.70 -16.31 -3.65
N LYS A 222 56.42 -15.12 -3.11
CA LYS A 222 56.85 -14.65 -1.79
C LYS A 222 55.71 -14.13 -0.93
N ILE A 223 54.58 -13.87 -1.54
CA ILE A 223 53.40 -13.22 -0.91
C ILE A 223 52.17 -14.05 -1.28
N ASP A 224 51.61 -14.72 -0.30
CA ASP A 224 50.40 -15.53 -0.47
C ASP A 224 49.15 -14.69 -0.25
N ASP A 225 49.23 -13.58 0.50
CA ASP A 225 48.11 -12.71 0.81
C ASP A 225 47.80 -11.72 -0.33
N VAL A 226 46.58 -11.80 -0.87
CA VAL A 226 46.13 -11.02 -2.04
C VAL A 226 46.13 -9.52 -1.73
N ASP A 227 45.72 -9.12 -0.54
CA ASP A 227 45.60 -7.70 -0.17
C ASP A 227 47.01 -7.08 -0.07
N THR A 228 47.98 -7.79 0.50
CA THR A 228 49.38 -7.39 0.56
C THR A 228 49.99 -7.32 -0.84
N LEU A 229 49.68 -8.27 -1.72
CA LEU A 229 50.11 -8.27 -3.11
C LEU A 229 49.57 -7.04 -3.84
N MET A 230 48.26 -6.79 -3.76
CA MET A 230 47.60 -5.62 -4.36
C MET A 230 48.18 -4.30 -3.84
N ALA A 231 48.42 -4.18 -2.54
CA ALA A 231 49.01 -2.98 -1.95
C ALA A 231 50.42 -2.69 -2.49
N LYS A 232 51.22 -3.73 -2.77
CA LYS A 232 52.59 -3.56 -3.33
C LYS A 232 52.57 -3.20 -4.82
N VAL A 233 51.67 -3.78 -5.60
CA VAL A 233 51.62 -3.56 -7.05
C VAL A 233 50.90 -2.26 -7.37
N ASN A 234 49.93 -1.87 -6.58
CA ASN A 234 49.06 -0.73 -6.82
C ASN A 234 49.56 0.61 -6.25
N VAL A 235 50.85 0.71 -5.90
CA VAL A 235 51.45 1.93 -5.33
C VAL A 235 51.25 3.15 -6.22
N THR A 236 51.37 2.99 -7.55
CA THR A 236 51.25 4.07 -8.50
C THR A 236 49.89 4.20 -9.13
N SER A 237 49.12 3.15 -9.17
CA SER A 237 47.75 3.12 -9.72
C SER A 237 46.98 1.92 -9.20
N GLN A 238 45.75 2.17 -8.75
CA GLN A 238 44.80 1.12 -8.32
C GLN A 238 44.37 0.17 -9.47
N LEU A 239 44.68 0.53 -10.70
CA LEU A 239 44.36 -0.26 -11.89
C LEU A 239 45.51 -1.18 -12.33
N ASN A 240 46.70 -1.13 -11.68
CA ASN A 240 47.79 -1.99 -12.03
C ASN A 240 47.46 -3.46 -11.83
N LEU A 241 46.82 -3.81 -10.71
CA LEU A 241 46.36 -5.16 -10.42
C LEU A 241 44.96 -5.12 -9.85
N GLN A 242 44.04 -5.83 -10.47
CA GLN A 242 42.70 -6.11 -9.97
C GLN A 242 42.55 -7.61 -9.73
N VAL A 243 42.00 -8.00 -8.58
CA VAL A 243 41.73 -9.40 -8.25
C VAL A 243 40.26 -9.55 -7.94
N ARG A 244 39.60 -10.54 -8.58
CA ARG A 244 38.19 -10.87 -8.37
C ARG A 244 38.08 -12.35 -8.05
N SER A 245 37.69 -12.67 -6.82
CA SER A 245 37.47 -14.05 -6.38
C SER A 245 35.99 -14.38 -6.35
N GLY A 246 35.62 -15.59 -6.76
CA GLY A 246 34.23 -16.01 -6.79
C GLY A 246 34.05 -17.43 -7.30
N LYS A 247 32.77 -17.85 -7.33
CA LYS A 247 32.38 -19.15 -7.91
C LYS A 247 31.73 -18.87 -9.26
N TYR A 248 32.33 -19.35 -10.31
CA TYR A 248 31.98 -19.04 -11.70
C TYR A 248 31.48 -20.30 -12.41
N PRO A 249 30.20 -20.33 -12.86
CA PRO A 249 29.75 -21.32 -13.82
C PRO A 249 30.23 -20.96 -15.24
N HIS A 250 30.08 -21.88 -16.18
CA HIS A 250 30.28 -21.58 -17.60
C HIS A 250 29.27 -20.56 -18.10
N GLY A 251 29.69 -19.64 -18.98
CA GLY A 251 28.86 -18.63 -19.65
C GLY A 251 28.67 -17.32 -18.87
N GLU A 252 29.18 -17.22 -17.64
CA GLU A 252 29.05 -15.99 -16.83
C GLU A 252 30.28 -15.07 -16.89
N ASN A 253 31.45 -15.60 -17.29
CA ASN A 253 32.67 -14.80 -17.34
C ASN A 253 33.58 -15.23 -18.49
N GLU A 254 33.84 -14.29 -19.42
CA GLU A 254 34.63 -14.55 -20.64
C GLU A 254 36.04 -15.10 -20.36
N ILE A 255 36.70 -14.71 -19.27
CA ILE A 255 38.03 -15.20 -18.92
C ILE A 255 37.95 -16.66 -18.44
N ILE A 256 36.96 -16.97 -17.62
CA ILE A 256 36.68 -18.31 -17.12
C ILE A 256 36.28 -19.28 -18.24
N ASP A 257 35.60 -18.79 -19.26
CA ASP A 257 35.16 -19.59 -20.40
C ASP A 257 36.31 -19.92 -21.38
N GLN A 258 37.43 -19.18 -21.32
CA GLN A 258 38.61 -19.40 -22.16
C GLN A 258 39.63 -20.38 -21.55
N ILE A 259 39.50 -20.72 -20.28
CA ILE A 259 40.45 -21.59 -19.57
C ILE A 259 39.97 -23.03 -19.48
N GLN A 260 40.89 -23.95 -19.38
CA GLN A 260 40.59 -25.30 -18.95
C GLN A 260 40.37 -25.33 -17.43
N TRP A 261 39.30 -25.94 -17.01
CA TRP A 261 38.97 -26.07 -15.59
C TRP A 261 39.85 -27.14 -14.94
N LYS A 262 40.99 -26.71 -14.44
CA LYS A 262 41.96 -27.54 -13.72
C LYS A 262 42.53 -26.72 -12.56
N SER A 263 42.60 -27.31 -11.36
CA SER A 263 43.18 -26.63 -10.20
C SER A 263 44.60 -26.14 -10.47
N GLY A 264 44.88 -24.94 -9.99
CA GLY A 264 46.16 -24.26 -10.13
C GLY A 264 46.06 -22.99 -10.96
N MET A 265 47.23 -22.42 -11.28
CA MET A 265 47.37 -21.19 -12.05
C MET A 265 47.30 -21.49 -13.56
N THR A 266 46.52 -20.71 -14.27
CA THR A 266 46.41 -20.78 -15.75
C THR A 266 47.54 -20.01 -16.43
N PRO A 267 47.79 -20.26 -17.73
CA PRO A 267 48.57 -19.36 -18.56
C PRO A 267 47.98 -17.96 -18.66
N ASP A 268 48.81 -16.99 -18.98
CA ASP A 268 48.42 -15.61 -19.20
C ASP A 268 47.54 -15.47 -20.44
N ILE A 269 46.46 -14.72 -20.32
CA ILE A 269 45.51 -14.35 -21.38
C ILE A 269 45.68 -12.87 -21.68
N ASN A 270 46.11 -12.57 -22.90
CA ASN A 270 46.29 -11.18 -23.35
C ASN A 270 45.02 -10.68 -24.05
N LYS A 271 44.44 -9.59 -23.57
CA LYS A 271 43.27 -8.95 -24.18
C LYS A 271 43.35 -7.43 -24.04
N ASN A 272 43.30 -6.69 -25.17
CA ASN A 272 43.31 -5.23 -25.21
C ASN A 272 44.47 -4.56 -24.42
N GLY A 273 45.67 -5.18 -24.44
CA GLY A 273 46.83 -4.66 -23.73
C GLY A 273 46.91 -5.04 -22.24
N GLN A 274 45.83 -5.57 -21.68
CA GLN A 274 45.82 -6.15 -20.34
C GLN A 274 46.20 -7.62 -20.36
N VAL A 275 46.74 -8.10 -19.25
CA VAL A 275 47.10 -9.50 -19.05
C VAL A 275 46.27 -10.03 -17.89
N SER A 276 45.53 -11.10 -18.14
CA SER A 276 44.76 -11.79 -17.10
C SER A 276 45.23 -13.24 -16.93
N PHE A 277 45.24 -13.74 -15.73
CA PHE A 277 45.37 -15.15 -15.41
C PHE A 277 44.44 -15.54 -14.29
N VAL A 278 44.19 -16.83 -14.14
CA VAL A 278 43.21 -17.33 -13.15
C VAL A 278 43.92 -18.34 -12.24
N ILE A 279 43.64 -18.24 -10.95
CA ILE A 279 43.97 -19.30 -10.01
C ILE A 279 42.68 -20.05 -9.70
N VAL A 280 42.61 -21.30 -10.13
CA VAL A 280 41.47 -22.18 -9.85
C VAL A 280 41.75 -22.90 -8.53
N ASN A 281 41.01 -22.57 -7.50
CA ASN A 281 41.10 -23.15 -6.17
C ASN A 281 40.48 -24.55 -6.16
N SER A 282 39.29 -24.71 -6.71
CA SER A 282 38.62 -26.00 -6.79
C SER A 282 37.59 -26.07 -7.92
N ILE A 283 37.27 -27.25 -8.36
CA ILE A 283 36.20 -27.55 -9.29
C ILE A 283 35.05 -28.10 -8.48
N MET A 284 33.86 -27.47 -8.62
CA MET A 284 32.65 -27.82 -7.88
C MET A 284 31.66 -28.45 -8.86
N PRO A 285 31.32 -29.72 -8.73
CA PRO A 285 30.32 -30.36 -9.55
C PRO A 285 28.92 -29.75 -9.28
N ALA A 286 28.01 -29.99 -10.19
CA ALA A 286 26.61 -29.61 -10.01
C ALA A 286 26.08 -30.11 -8.66
N GLN A 287 25.49 -29.22 -7.89
CA GLN A 287 24.98 -29.54 -6.56
C GLN A 287 23.71 -28.71 -6.25
N PRO A 288 22.83 -29.21 -5.38
CA PRO A 288 21.66 -28.43 -4.95
C PRO A 288 22.09 -27.09 -4.29
N LYS A 289 21.40 -26.02 -4.63
CA LYS A 289 21.49 -24.74 -3.90
C LYS A 289 20.96 -24.95 -2.49
N SER A 290 21.57 -24.34 -1.51
CA SER A 290 20.99 -24.32 -0.16
C SER A 290 19.65 -23.55 -0.15
N ILE A 291 18.87 -23.74 0.90
CA ILE A 291 17.61 -22.98 1.09
C ILE A 291 17.90 -21.48 1.11
N GLU A 292 18.99 -21.06 1.74
CA GLU A 292 19.40 -19.66 1.83
C GLU A 292 19.77 -19.10 0.45
N GLU A 293 20.50 -19.87 -0.37
CA GLU A 293 20.91 -19.46 -1.73
C GLU A 293 19.73 -19.34 -2.70
N ALA A 294 18.68 -20.15 -2.54
CA ALA A 294 17.53 -20.18 -3.43
C ALA A 294 16.20 -19.81 -2.74
N LYS A 295 16.25 -19.16 -1.56
CA LYS A 295 15.10 -18.90 -0.71
C LYS A 295 13.91 -18.26 -1.45
N GLY A 296 14.17 -17.27 -2.27
CA GLY A 296 13.11 -16.60 -3.04
C GLY A 296 12.38 -17.54 -4.00
N LEU A 297 13.14 -18.33 -4.77
CA LEU A 297 12.59 -19.32 -5.72
C LEU A 297 11.82 -20.42 -5.01
N ILE A 298 12.42 -20.99 -3.95
CA ILE A 298 11.79 -22.07 -3.17
C ILE A 298 10.50 -21.59 -2.52
N THR A 299 10.50 -20.38 -1.95
CA THR A 299 9.29 -19.80 -1.34
C THR A 299 8.18 -19.56 -2.37
N ALA A 300 8.50 -19.07 -3.56
CA ALA A 300 7.54 -18.85 -4.63
C ALA A 300 6.93 -20.18 -5.14
N ASP A 301 7.76 -21.20 -5.31
CA ASP A 301 7.30 -22.53 -5.73
C ASP A 301 6.47 -23.21 -4.63
N TYR A 302 6.85 -23.05 -3.36
CA TYR A 302 6.09 -23.55 -2.23
C TYR A 302 4.73 -22.85 -2.12
N GLN A 303 4.69 -21.54 -2.32
CA GLN A 303 3.45 -20.76 -2.40
C GLN A 303 2.51 -21.30 -3.49
N SER A 304 3.05 -21.56 -4.68
CA SER A 304 2.29 -22.15 -5.79
C SER A 304 1.78 -23.56 -5.49
N ALA A 305 2.55 -24.36 -4.74
CA ALA A 305 2.15 -25.68 -4.31
C ALA A 305 1.00 -25.63 -3.28
N LEU A 306 1.11 -24.72 -2.28
CA LEU A 306 0.05 -24.52 -1.29
C LEU A 306 -1.25 -24.04 -1.95
N GLU A 307 -1.16 -23.16 -2.92
CA GLU A 307 -2.33 -22.67 -3.67
C GLU A 307 -3.02 -23.80 -4.44
N LYS A 308 -2.26 -24.61 -5.18
CA LYS A 308 -2.79 -25.77 -5.91
C LYS A 308 -3.46 -26.79 -5.00
N GLU A 309 -2.84 -27.08 -3.86
CA GLU A 309 -3.39 -27.99 -2.86
C GLU A 309 -4.69 -27.43 -2.28
N TRP A 310 -4.69 -26.17 -1.91
CA TRP A 310 -5.87 -25.50 -1.36
C TRP A 310 -7.03 -25.47 -2.38
N ILE A 311 -6.77 -25.13 -3.64
CA ILE A 311 -7.78 -25.17 -4.71
C ILE A 311 -8.33 -26.59 -4.90
N ALA A 312 -7.47 -27.61 -4.84
CA ALA A 312 -7.92 -29.00 -4.93
C ALA A 312 -8.85 -29.38 -3.76
N GLN A 313 -8.52 -28.95 -2.53
CA GLN A 313 -9.36 -29.13 -1.36
C GLN A 313 -10.72 -28.43 -1.51
N LEU A 314 -10.71 -27.19 -2.03
CA LEU A 314 -11.95 -26.43 -2.27
C LEU A 314 -12.82 -27.10 -3.31
N ARG A 315 -12.26 -27.58 -4.42
CA ARG A 315 -13.00 -28.29 -5.47
C ARG A 315 -13.59 -29.62 -4.98
N ALA A 316 -12.88 -30.31 -4.11
CA ALA A 316 -13.40 -31.54 -3.48
C ALA A 316 -14.55 -31.23 -2.51
N LYS A 317 -14.45 -30.15 -1.76
CA LYS A 317 -15.47 -29.74 -0.77
C LYS A 317 -16.70 -29.10 -1.42
N TYR A 318 -16.51 -28.37 -2.50
CA TYR A 318 -17.53 -27.59 -3.20
C TYR A 318 -17.55 -28.00 -4.68
N PRO A 319 -18.29 -29.07 -5.06
CA PRO A 319 -18.35 -29.53 -6.44
C PRO A 319 -18.97 -28.46 -7.33
N LEU A 320 -18.28 -28.11 -8.40
CA LEU A 320 -18.71 -27.11 -9.37
C LEU A 320 -19.65 -27.72 -10.40
N GLN A 321 -20.83 -27.12 -10.57
CA GLN A 321 -21.75 -27.44 -11.67
C GLN A 321 -21.81 -26.26 -12.65
N VAL A 322 -21.42 -26.49 -13.89
CA VAL A 322 -21.42 -25.47 -14.95
C VAL A 322 -22.61 -25.70 -15.87
N ASN A 323 -23.50 -24.71 -15.95
CA ASN A 323 -24.58 -24.69 -16.93
C ASN A 323 -24.02 -24.21 -18.28
N ARG A 324 -23.48 -25.16 -19.07
CA ARG A 324 -22.85 -24.87 -20.36
C ARG A 324 -23.76 -24.11 -21.34
N PRO A 325 -25.03 -24.45 -21.54
CA PRO A 325 -25.93 -23.72 -22.43
C PRO A 325 -26.04 -22.22 -22.07
N VAL A 326 -26.08 -21.90 -20.77
CA VAL A 326 -26.12 -20.47 -20.31
C VAL A 326 -24.80 -19.78 -20.58
N VAL A 327 -23.66 -20.44 -20.32
CA VAL A 327 -22.34 -19.88 -20.61
C VAL A 327 -22.16 -19.58 -22.10
N GLU A 328 -22.56 -20.53 -22.95
CA GLU A 328 -22.49 -20.38 -24.42
C GLU A 328 -23.40 -19.25 -24.93
N SER A 329 -24.57 -19.06 -24.33
CA SER A 329 -25.47 -17.93 -24.69
C SER A 329 -24.90 -16.54 -24.40
N VAL A 330 -23.99 -16.42 -23.44
CA VAL A 330 -23.33 -15.14 -23.09
C VAL A 330 -22.23 -14.78 -24.09
N TYR A 331 -21.64 -15.78 -24.77
CA TYR A 331 -20.56 -15.54 -25.74
C TYR A 331 -21.06 -15.21 -27.16
N ILE A 332 -22.37 -15.30 -27.42
CA ILE A 332 -22.97 -15.10 -28.74
C ILE A 332 -23.68 -13.71 -28.83
N GLY A 333 -23.59 -12.87 -27.79
CA GLY A 333 -24.18 -11.53 -27.73
C GLY A 333 -23.22 -10.39 -28.11
#